data_1712a37fd162b174a62dc1ae953efbd2
#
_entry.id   1712a37fd162b174a62dc1ae953efbd2
#
_cell.length_a   1.000
_cell.length_b   1.000
_cell.length_c   1.000
_cell.angle_alpha   90.00
_cell.angle_beta   90.00
_cell.angle_gamma   90.00
#
_symmetry.space_group_name_H-M   'P 1'
#
loop_
_entity.id
_entity.type
_entity.pdbx_description
1 polymer ?
#
loop_
_entity_poly.entity_id
_entity_poly.type
_entity_poly.pdbx_seq_one_letter_code
_entity_poly.pdbx_strand_id
1 'polypeptide(L)'
;MLRAKDAAVAEKIAQCMEDACGNDCIGYNQWRRDTLYNAVKDRGFKCSNTKKVDTDCSALVRVCLAYAGIFVDNFRTYNEKAVILATGKFDELPIGGTSNYLKRGDILVTKTAGHTAVVLKEDGKTVNISLNVLRQGDKGNQVRTLQ
;
A
#
# COMPACT_ATOMS: atom_id res chain seq x y z
N MET A 1 -6.11 -0.32 -11.35
CA MET A 1 -5.31 -1.09 -10.38
C MET A 1 -3.96 -1.42 -10.96
N LEU A 2 -3.00 -1.56 -10.11
CA LEU A 2 -1.63 -1.86 -10.52
C LEU A 2 -1.25 -3.23 -9.97
N ARG A 3 -0.79 -4.11 -10.84
CA ARG A 3 -0.39 -5.47 -10.46
C ARG A 3 1.06 -5.69 -10.79
N ALA A 4 1.83 -6.16 -9.81
CA ALA A 4 3.22 -6.51 -10.04
C ALA A 4 3.33 -7.64 -11.06
N LYS A 5 4.28 -7.52 -11.97
CA LYS A 5 4.54 -8.57 -12.97
C LYS A 5 5.14 -9.82 -12.33
N ASP A 6 5.82 -9.66 -11.20
CA ASP A 6 6.42 -10.75 -10.43
C ASP A 6 5.55 -11.06 -9.21
N ALA A 7 5.10 -12.31 -9.11
CA ALA A 7 4.26 -12.74 -7.99
C ALA A 7 4.97 -12.63 -6.64
N ALA A 8 6.28 -12.81 -6.60
CA ALA A 8 7.05 -12.67 -5.37
C ALA A 8 7.06 -11.21 -4.88
N VAL A 9 7.10 -10.26 -5.80
CA VAL A 9 7.00 -8.83 -5.46
C VAL A 9 5.62 -8.52 -4.89
N ALA A 10 4.57 -9.02 -5.53
CA ALA A 10 3.19 -8.84 -5.04
C ALA A 10 3.03 -9.36 -3.61
N GLU A 11 3.58 -10.56 -3.32
CA GLU A 11 3.50 -11.14 -1.98
C GLU A 11 4.23 -10.30 -0.94
N LYS A 12 5.40 -9.77 -1.28
CA LYS A 12 6.14 -8.91 -0.35
C LYS A 12 5.41 -7.59 -0.08
N ILE A 13 4.79 -7.00 -1.10
CA ILE A 13 4.00 -5.79 -0.93
C ILE A 13 2.85 -6.06 0.06
N ALA A 14 2.14 -7.16 -0.14
CA ALA A 14 1.03 -7.54 0.74
C ALA A 14 1.50 -7.83 2.16
N GLN A 15 2.60 -8.56 2.30
CA GLN A 15 3.14 -8.90 3.61
C GLN A 15 3.56 -7.65 4.39
N CYS A 16 4.23 -6.71 3.73
CA CYS A 16 4.60 -5.45 4.37
C CYS A 16 3.37 -4.68 4.84
N MET A 17 2.33 -4.64 4.01
CA MET A 17 1.07 -3.98 4.38
C MET A 17 0.42 -4.67 5.59
N GLU A 18 0.39 -6.01 5.62
CA GLU A 18 -0.14 -6.75 6.76
C GLU A 18 0.63 -6.43 8.04
N ASP A 19 1.96 -6.42 7.96
CA ASP A 19 2.79 -6.12 9.12
C ASP A 19 2.53 -4.70 9.63
N ALA A 20 2.42 -3.74 8.73
CA ALA A 20 2.12 -2.36 9.09
C ALA A 20 0.74 -2.25 9.73
N CYS A 21 -0.26 -2.88 9.14
CA CYS A 21 -1.64 -2.86 9.64
C CYS A 21 -1.77 -3.56 11.00
N GLY A 22 -0.91 -4.52 11.29
CA GLY A 22 -0.90 -5.21 12.57
C GLY A 22 -0.08 -4.52 13.65
N ASN A 23 0.58 -3.40 13.34
CA ASN A 23 1.46 -2.71 14.28
C ASN A 23 0.80 -1.43 14.80
N ASP A 24 0.39 -1.46 16.06
CA ASP A 24 -0.30 -0.33 16.69
C ASP A 24 0.59 0.91 16.90
N CYS A 25 1.90 0.76 16.73
CA CYS A 25 2.83 1.90 16.81
C CYS A 25 2.85 2.74 15.54
N ILE A 26 2.23 2.27 14.46
CA ILE A 26 2.14 3.02 13.21
C ILE A 26 0.80 3.77 13.19
N GLY A 27 0.87 5.09 13.26
CA GLY A 27 -0.31 5.96 13.18
C GLY A 27 -0.48 6.57 11.80
N TYR A 28 -1.59 7.27 11.62
CA TYR A 28 -1.88 7.97 10.38
C TYR A 28 -1.74 9.47 10.61
N ASN A 29 -0.83 10.11 9.86
CA ASN A 29 -0.65 11.56 9.92
C ASN A 29 0.04 12.03 8.64
N GLN A 30 -0.70 12.73 7.79
CA GLN A 30 -0.17 13.17 6.50
C GLN A 30 0.91 14.26 6.62
N TRP A 31 1.00 14.93 7.76
CA TRP A 31 2.04 15.94 8.00
C TRP A 31 3.35 15.30 8.47
N ARG A 32 3.31 14.06 8.94
CA ARG A 32 4.46 13.29 9.39
C ARG A 32 4.58 11.98 8.64
N ARG A 33 4.16 11.98 7.40
CA ARG A 33 3.96 10.78 6.59
C ARG A 33 5.23 9.98 6.32
N ASP A 34 6.39 10.60 6.39
CA ASP A 34 7.67 9.97 6.08
C ASP A 34 8.38 9.41 7.32
N THR A 35 7.82 9.54 8.51
CA THR A 35 8.49 9.06 9.71
C THR A 35 8.60 7.55 9.74
N LEU A 36 7.60 6.82 9.22
CA LEU A 36 7.70 5.36 9.09
C LEU A 36 8.84 4.98 8.14
N TYR A 37 8.88 5.55 6.94
CA TYR A 37 9.91 5.23 5.95
C TYR A 37 11.30 5.45 6.55
N ASN A 38 11.50 6.59 7.18
CA ASN A 38 12.79 6.94 7.78
C ASN A 38 13.18 6.01 8.94
N ALA A 39 12.21 5.52 9.68
CA ALA A 39 12.45 4.62 10.80
C ALA A 39 12.84 3.21 10.35
N VAL A 40 12.34 2.74 9.20
CA VAL A 40 12.55 1.36 8.76
C VAL A 40 13.56 1.19 7.64
N LYS A 41 14.02 2.26 7.01
CA LYS A 41 14.95 2.18 5.87
C LYS A 41 16.25 1.46 6.22
N ASP A 42 16.72 1.52 7.45
CA ASP A 42 17.92 0.85 7.91
C ASP A 42 17.65 -0.56 8.46
N ARG A 43 16.41 -1.03 8.36
CA ARG A 43 15.95 -2.31 8.88
C ARG A 43 15.29 -3.16 7.80
N GLY A 44 15.64 -2.95 6.54
CA GLY A 44 15.06 -3.68 5.43
C GLY A 44 13.59 -3.39 5.20
N PHE A 45 13.10 -2.24 5.64
CA PHE A 45 11.70 -1.80 5.50
C PHE A 45 10.71 -2.73 6.18
N LYS A 46 11.12 -3.40 7.25
CA LYS A 46 10.23 -4.25 8.05
C LYS A 46 9.36 -3.40 8.97
N CYS A 47 8.06 -3.58 8.86
CA CYS A 47 7.07 -2.80 9.62
C CYS A 47 6.55 -3.51 10.86
N SER A 48 7.04 -4.70 11.19
CA SER A 48 6.51 -5.50 12.31
C SER A 48 6.89 -4.97 13.68
N ASN A 49 8.03 -4.30 13.81
CA ASN A 49 8.53 -3.78 15.09
C ASN A 49 9.11 -2.40 14.89
N THR A 50 8.31 -1.37 15.09
CA THR A 50 8.78 0.02 15.03
C THR A 50 8.49 0.73 16.34
N LYS A 51 9.22 1.80 16.60
CA LYS A 51 8.81 2.80 17.57
C LYS A 51 7.58 3.53 17.02
N LYS A 52 6.95 4.35 17.87
CA LYS A 52 5.80 5.13 17.44
C LYS A 52 6.17 6.07 16.30
N VAL A 53 5.58 5.83 15.13
CA VAL A 53 5.83 6.57 13.90
C VAL A 53 4.52 6.77 13.15
N ASP A 54 4.55 7.61 12.12
CA ASP A 54 3.37 7.92 11.33
C ASP A 54 3.62 7.69 9.85
N THR A 55 2.53 7.44 9.13
CA THR A 55 2.51 7.34 7.68
C THR A 55 1.18 7.87 7.16
N ASP A 56 1.04 8.01 5.86
CA ASP A 56 -0.26 8.13 5.21
C ASP A 56 -0.41 7.00 4.19
N CYS A 57 -1.52 6.99 3.44
CA CYS A 57 -1.80 5.88 2.53
C CYS A 57 -0.70 5.70 1.47
N SER A 58 -0.32 6.77 0.78
CA SER A 58 0.68 6.69 -0.29
C SER A 58 2.10 6.45 0.25
N ALA A 59 2.46 7.07 1.38
CA ALA A 59 3.76 6.84 1.99
C ALA A 59 3.92 5.38 2.43
N LEU A 60 2.86 4.76 2.92
CA LEU A 60 2.89 3.35 3.30
C LEU A 60 3.07 2.44 2.08
N VAL A 61 2.40 2.74 0.97
CA VAL A 61 2.63 1.99 -0.27
C VAL A 61 4.09 2.08 -0.71
N ARG A 62 4.71 3.25 -0.57
CA ARG A 62 6.14 3.41 -0.88
C ARG A 62 7.00 2.51 0.00
N VAL A 63 6.70 2.39 1.28
CA VAL A 63 7.42 1.48 2.18
C VAL A 63 7.25 0.04 1.72
N CYS A 64 6.05 -0.36 1.34
CA CYS A 64 5.78 -1.71 0.85
C CYS A 64 6.56 -2.01 -0.44
N LEU A 65 6.65 -1.04 -1.36
CA LEU A 65 7.47 -1.17 -2.57
C LEU A 65 8.95 -1.36 -2.21
N ALA A 66 9.46 -0.57 -1.29
CA ALA A 66 10.86 -0.67 -0.85
C ALA A 66 11.15 -2.03 -0.20
N TYR A 67 10.22 -2.53 0.60
CA TYR A 67 10.34 -3.87 1.19
C TYR A 67 10.42 -4.96 0.11
N ALA A 68 9.72 -4.75 -1.00
CA ALA A 68 9.77 -5.67 -2.14
C ALA A 68 10.99 -5.44 -3.06
N GLY A 69 11.87 -4.50 -2.71
CA GLY A 69 13.06 -4.21 -3.48
C GLY A 69 12.87 -3.18 -4.58
N ILE A 70 11.76 -2.46 -4.58
CA ILE A 70 11.46 -1.43 -5.57
C ILE A 70 11.59 -0.05 -4.91
N PHE A 71 12.66 0.66 -5.27
CA PHE A 71 12.96 1.96 -4.68
C PHE A 71 12.55 3.06 -5.64
N VAL A 72 11.65 3.92 -5.18
CA VAL A 72 11.11 5.03 -5.96
C VAL A 72 11.17 6.32 -5.14
N ASP A 73 11.10 7.45 -5.83
CA ASP A 73 11.02 8.73 -5.17
C ASP A 73 9.73 8.85 -4.36
N ASN A 74 9.74 9.74 -3.38
CA ASN A 74 8.55 10.00 -2.59
C ASN A 74 7.42 10.48 -3.50
N PHE A 75 6.24 9.92 -3.30
CA PHE A 75 5.06 10.27 -4.09
C PHE A 75 3.85 10.49 -3.20
N ARG A 76 2.84 11.11 -3.75
CA ARG A 76 1.51 11.20 -3.17
C ARG A 76 0.51 10.54 -4.10
N THR A 77 -0.72 10.42 -3.67
CA THR A 77 -1.73 9.72 -4.48
C THR A 77 -1.90 10.32 -5.87
N TYR A 78 -1.72 11.63 -6.02
CA TYR A 78 -1.93 12.27 -7.34
C TYR A 78 -0.92 11.83 -8.41
N ASN A 79 0.29 11.42 -8.02
CA ASN A 79 1.31 10.95 -8.98
C ASN A 79 1.74 9.51 -8.74
N GLU A 80 1.11 8.81 -7.83
CA GLU A 80 1.46 7.45 -7.45
C GLU A 80 1.45 6.49 -8.64
N LYS A 81 0.38 6.50 -9.41
CA LYS A 81 0.26 5.60 -10.56
C LYS A 81 1.40 5.79 -11.55
N ALA A 82 1.70 7.05 -11.89
CA ALA A 82 2.76 7.36 -12.83
C ALA A 82 4.14 6.90 -12.33
N VAL A 83 4.44 7.13 -11.05
CA VAL A 83 5.71 6.73 -10.44
C VAL A 83 5.85 5.22 -10.45
N ILE A 84 4.81 4.49 -10.07
CA ILE A 84 4.85 3.03 -10.01
C ILE A 84 4.97 2.42 -11.41
N LEU A 85 4.20 2.90 -12.38
CA LEU A 85 4.26 2.40 -13.75
C LEU A 85 5.60 2.70 -14.41
N ALA A 86 6.24 3.82 -14.06
CA ALA A 86 7.55 4.18 -14.60
C ALA A 86 8.65 3.18 -14.22
N THR A 87 8.45 2.37 -13.18
CA THR A 87 9.41 1.32 -12.81
C THR A 87 9.49 0.20 -13.86
N GLY A 88 8.46 0.05 -14.70
CA GLY A 88 8.35 -1.05 -15.66
C GLY A 88 8.02 -2.40 -15.03
N LYS A 89 7.73 -2.44 -13.73
CA LYS A 89 7.51 -3.69 -12.98
C LYS A 89 6.05 -3.97 -12.67
N PHE A 90 5.15 -3.14 -13.16
CA PHE A 90 3.71 -3.25 -12.91
C PHE A 90 2.92 -3.13 -14.20
N ASP A 91 1.78 -3.83 -14.23
CA ASP A 91 0.76 -3.68 -15.26
C ASP A 91 -0.38 -2.84 -14.70
N GLU A 92 -0.93 -1.96 -15.52
CA GLU A 92 -2.17 -1.28 -15.18
C GLU A 92 -3.34 -2.11 -15.71
N LEU A 93 -4.27 -2.46 -14.82
CA LEU A 93 -5.43 -3.29 -15.15
C LEU A 93 -6.71 -2.54 -14.76
N PRO A 94 -7.79 -2.70 -15.54
CA PRO A 94 -9.07 -2.13 -15.14
C PRO A 94 -9.63 -2.86 -13.92
N ILE A 95 -10.37 -2.13 -13.09
CA ILE A 95 -11.11 -2.73 -11.97
C ILE A 95 -12.53 -2.98 -12.43
N GLY A 96 -13.03 -4.17 -12.12
CA GLY A 96 -14.39 -4.55 -12.46
C GLY A 96 -14.47 -5.41 -13.70
N GLY A 97 -15.67 -5.84 -14.03
CA GLY A 97 -15.90 -6.82 -15.08
C GLY A 97 -15.77 -8.25 -14.56
N THR A 98 -16.19 -9.19 -15.38
CA THR A 98 -16.29 -10.61 -14.97
C THR A 98 -14.96 -11.34 -14.97
N SER A 99 -13.94 -10.77 -15.60
CA SER A 99 -12.64 -11.46 -15.78
C SER A 99 -11.50 -10.84 -14.98
N ASN A 100 -11.74 -9.71 -14.31
CA ASN A 100 -10.69 -9.01 -13.58
C ASN A 100 -10.93 -9.11 -12.07
N TYR A 101 -10.29 -10.06 -11.45
CA TYR A 101 -10.35 -10.26 -10.01
C TYR A 101 -9.19 -9.55 -9.34
N LEU A 102 -9.44 -9.02 -8.14
CA LEU A 102 -8.36 -8.50 -7.30
C LEU A 102 -7.52 -9.65 -6.79
N LYS A 103 -6.21 -9.46 -6.79
CA LYS A 103 -5.26 -10.43 -6.26
C LYS A 103 -4.44 -9.81 -5.14
N ARG A 104 -4.02 -10.65 -4.21
CA ARG A 104 -3.16 -10.22 -3.11
C ARG A 104 -1.92 -9.51 -3.65
N GLY A 105 -1.65 -8.32 -3.13
CA GLY A 105 -0.55 -7.46 -3.56
C GLY A 105 -0.90 -6.45 -4.63
N ASP A 106 -2.12 -6.48 -5.16
CA ASP A 106 -2.57 -5.43 -6.09
C ASP A 106 -2.64 -4.09 -5.37
N ILE A 107 -2.23 -3.04 -6.06
CA ILE A 107 -2.29 -1.68 -5.56
C ILE A 107 -3.46 -0.97 -6.23
N LEU A 108 -4.34 -0.44 -5.41
CA LEU A 108 -5.52 0.28 -5.87
C LEU A 108 -5.32 1.76 -5.62
N VAL A 109 -5.54 2.57 -6.66
CA VAL A 109 -5.51 4.03 -6.55
C VAL A 109 -6.86 4.51 -7.03
N THR A 110 -7.55 5.34 -6.25
CA THR A 110 -8.85 5.87 -6.65
C THR A 110 -8.72 6.75 -7.90
N LYS A 111 -9.78 6.82 -8.70
CA LYS A 111 -9.77 7.64 -9.92
C LYS A 111 -9.51 9.11 -9.63
N THR A 112 -9.95 9.58 -8.49
CA THR A 112 -9.73 10.96 -8.05
C THR A 112 -8.33 11.15 -7.45
N ALA A 113 -7.53 10.09 -7.38
CA ALA A 113 -6.20 10.08 -6.78
C ALA A 113 -6.19 10.60 -5.33
N GLY A 114 -7.29 10.39 -4.59
CA GLY A 114 -7.43 10.82 -3.20
C GLY A 114 -7.07 9.76 -2.19
N HIS A 115 -6.94 8.50 -2.62
CA HIS A 115 -6.67 7.39 -1.72
C HIS A 115 -6.02 6.22 -2.45
N THR A 116 -5.27 5.42 -1.71
CA THR A 116 -4.63 4.21 -2.23
C THR A 116 -4.71 3.09 -1.19
N ALA A 117 -4.68 1.86 -1.65
CA ALA A 117 -4.77 0.67 -0.79
C ALA A 117 -4.07 -0.51 -1.45
N VAL A 118 -3.76 -1.53 -0.66
CA VAL A 118 -3.20 -2.79 -1.13
C VAL A 118 -4.18 -3.93 -0.80
N VAL A 119 -4.41 -4.79 -1.76
CA VAL A 119 -5.27 -5.97 -1.57
C VAL A 119 -4.52 -7.02 -0.77
N LEU A 120 -5.08 -7.42 0.36
CA LEU A 120 -4.45 -8.42 1.24
C LEU A 120 -5.08 -9.79 1.06
N LYS A 121 -6.37 -9.85 0.75
CA LYS A 121 -7.07 -11.13 0.60
C LYS A 121 -7.87 -11.13 -0.69
N GLU A 122 -7.63 -12.13 -1.50
CA GLU A 122 -8.40 -12.38 -2.70
C GLU A 122 -9.45 -13.45 -2.44
N ASP A 123 -10.62 -13.30 -3.05
CA ASP A 123 -11.69 -14.28 -2.92
C ASP A 123 -12.13 -14.88 -4.26
N GLY A 124 -11.44 -14.50 -5.33
CA GLY A 124 -11.76 -14.96 -6.68
C GLY A 124 -13.01 -14.34 -7.28
N LYS A 125 -13.55 -13.31 -6.65
CA LYS A 125 -14.75 -12.60 -7.11
C LYS A 125 -14.42 -11.20 -7.56
N THR A 126 -15.22 -10.69 -8.49
CA THR A 126 -15.18 -9.28 -8.82
C THR A 126 -15.62 -8.49 -7.61
N VAL A 127 -14.76 -7.63 -7.11
CA VAL A 127 -15.02 -6.92 -5.88
C VAL A 127 -15.64 -5.57 -6.18
N ASN A 128 -16.80 -5.32 -5.59
CA ASN A 128 -17.25 -3.96 -5.37
C ASN A 128 -16.40 -3.41 -4.22
N ILE A 129 -15.48 -2.55 -4.58
CA ILE A 129 -14.55 -2.03 -3.60
C ILE A 129 -15.25 -0.95 -2.81
N SER A 130 -15.79 -1.34 -1.66
CA SER A 130 -16.13 -0.39 -0.63
C SER A 130 -14.89 -0.29 0.27
N LEU A 131 -14.05 0.67 -0.01
CA LEU A 131 -12.84 0.84 0.78
C LEU A 131 -13.19 1.57 2.07
N ASN A 132 -12.87 0.94 3.17
CA ASN A 132 -12.82 1.64 4.45
C ASN A 132 -11.56 2.48 4.45
N VAL A 133 -11.74 3.78 4.34
CA VAL A 133 -10.63 4.71 4.21
C VAL A 133 -10.00 4.94 5.57
N LEU A 134 -8.69 4.73 5.65
CA LEU A 134 -7.93 5.13 6.82
C LEU A 134 -7.94 6.66 6.92
N ARG A 135 -8.28 7.17 8.08
CA ARG A 135 -8.37 8.61 8.32
C ARG A 135 -7.38 9.02 9.39
N GLN A 136 -7.01 10.29 9.37
CA GLN A 136 -6.14 10.83 10.41
C GLN A 136 -6.74 10.57 11.79
N GLY A 137 -5.92 10.05 12.71
CA GLY A 137 -6.35 9.69 14.05
C GLY A 137 -6.76 8.25 14.25
N ASP A 138 -6.88 7.47 13.17
CA ASP A 138 -7.19 6.05 13.27
C ASP A 138 -6.01 5.31 13.90
N LYS A 139 -6.32 4.27 14.67
CA LYS A 139 -5.32 3.43 15.33
C LYS A 139 -5.02 2.19 14.52
N GLY A 140 -4.04 1.39 14.97
CA GLY A 140 -3.56 0.24 14.25
C GLY A 140 -4.64 -0.73 13.77
N ASN A 141 -5.63 -1.01 14.59
CA ASN A 141 -6.74 -1.88 14.18
C ASN A 141 -7.51 -1.32 12.99
N GLN A 142 -7.60 -0.02 12.89
CA GLN A 142 -8.29 0.64 11.80
C GLN A 142 -7.48 0.58 10.52
N VAL A 143 -6.17 0.52 10.62
CA VAL A 143 -5.29 0.41 9.44
C VAL A 143 -5.62 -0.84 8.64
N ARG A 144 -6.10 -1.91 9.28
CA ARG A 144 -6.50 -3.13 8.59
C ARG A 144 -7.62 -2.92 7.59
N THR A 145 -8.43 -1.90 7.78
CA THR A 145 -9.55 -1.61 6.89
C THR A 145 -9.12 -0.77 5.69
N LEU A 146 -7.88 -0.34 5.66
CA LEU A 146 -7.30 0.35 4.53
C LEU A 146 -7.04 -0.65 3.42
N GLN A 147 -8.03 -0.89 2.66
CA GLN A 147 -8.03 -1.90 1.61
C GLN A 147 -8.20 -1.25 0.25
#